data_4519c01ba4ab8321cde64bd15bf3877e
#
_entry.id   4519c01ba4ab8321cde64bd15bf3877e
#
_cell.length_a   1.000
_cell.length_b   1.000
_cell.length_c   1.000
_cell.angle_alpha   90.00
_cell.angle_beta   90.00
_cell.angle_gamma   90.00
#
_symmetry.space_group_name_H-M   'P 1'
#
loop_
_entity.id
_entity.type
_entity.pdbx_description
1 polymer ?
#
loop_
_entity_poly.entity_id
_entity_poly.type
_entity_poly.pdbx_seq_one_letter_code
_entity_poly.pdbx_strand_id
1 'polypeptide(L)'
;MPSQGRPRPARGEAVRPIAQGRQLGVTSPSPPAQPASSDGAPGAALDAHKLSLARLWAVSRHPYLAAAIFASPVVAVPGLGKVTVDESWRLYVDPDLVDRWSIEILGSLLVHHAGHLVRDHAGRARGLGVERHGAKNWALAADAEINDDLVGTGLRLPDDRIVPQELGWAPGRLAEEYFHAKHLETHGEPDCGSGADAQAREWELSGDQGSGMPPGERHLLRCQVANNVLRYMREGRGRLSSGWKRWAENQLDPKVDWRRVLAAEIRKGVSTVSGRVDYTYRRPSRRAHATPGVLLPALERPVPEVAIVCDTSGSMSEEQLAQLLAEIDGVLKGVGLARGQVRVLSVDAQVKSVRRVSSASAVELIGGGGTDMGAGLDAVGRLRPRPSVVVVLTDGLTPWPEQPPKGMEVVVCMVTSAALGRGGRPWAAPPWARVVHVDG
;
A
#
# COMPACT_ATOMS: atom_id res chain seq x y z
N MET A 1 17.73 -36.67 57.29
CA MET A 1 18.39 -36.36 58.57
C MET A 1 19.85 -36.59 58.43
N PRO A 2 20.74 -35.90 59.10
CA PRO A 2 20.76 -34.49 59.43
C PRO A 2 21.98 -33.84 58.74
N SER A 3 22.24 -32.65 58.66
CA SER A 3 22.33 -31.45 59.46
C SER A 3 23.46 -30.54 58.96
N GLN A 4 23.21 -29.29 58.89
CA GLN A 4 23.98 -28.17 59.43
C GLN A 4 25.40 -27.94 58.89
N GLY A 5 25.85 -26.76 58.51
CA GLY A 5 25.88 -25.57 59.23
C GLY A 5 26.50 -24.40 58.40
N ARG A 6 26.03 -23.25 58.68
CA ARG A 6 26.71 -21.95 58.45
C ARG A 6 27.81 -21.77 59.52
N PRO A 7 28.79 -20.87 59.36
CA PRO A 7 28.53 -19.44 59.55
C PRO A 7 29.44 -18.45 58.77
N ARG A 8 29.03 -17.22 58.80
CA ARG A 8 29.78 -15.93 58.67
C ARG A 8 30.73 -15.78 59.91
N PRO A 9 31.63 -14.73 60.03
CA PRO A 9 31.60 -13.37 59.52
C PRO A 9 33.00 -12.69 59.26
N ALA A 10 32.97 -11.46 58.83
CA ALA A 10 33.36 -10.20 59.44
C ALA A 10 34.63 -9.46 58.89
N ARG A 11 34.36 -8.23 58.49
CA ARG A 11 35.02 -6.94 58.82
C ARG A 11 36.42 -6.63 58.34
N GLY A 12 36.50 -5.40 57.80
CA GLY A 12 37.70 -4.60 57.70
C GLY A 12 37.41 -3.26 57.08
N GLU A 13 37.07 -2.28 57.92
CA GLU A 13 36.99 -0.85 57.64
C GLU A 13 38.43 -0.32 57.39
N ALA A 14 38.56 0.66 56.48
CA ALA A 14 39.57 1.70 56.59
C ALA A 14 39.12 3.00 55.88
N VAL A 15 39.22 4.03 56.62
CA VAL A 15 38.83 5.41 56.65
C VAL A 15 39.69 6.29 55.75
N ARG A 16 39.05 7.38 55.26
CA ARG A 16 39.43 8.56 54.48
C ARG A 16 40.82 9.21 54.81
N PRO A 17 41.28 10.16 53.93
CA PRO A 17 40.94 11.56 54.20
C PRO A 17 40.60 12.45 52.98
N ILE A 18 39.94 13.52 53.32
CA ILE A 18 39.45 14.70 52.62
C ILE A 18 40.63 15.58 52.17
N ALA A 19 40.60 16.12 50.98
CA ALA A 19 41.40 17.29 50.59
C ALA A 19 40.58 18.32 49.80
N GLN A 20 40.64 19.50 50.26
CA GLN A 20 40.00 20.77 50.04
C GLN A 20 39.93 21.27 48.59
N GLY A 21 38.83 21.82 48.22
CA GLY A 21 38.49 23.10 47.64
C GLY A 21 39.30 23.62 46.45
N ARG A 22 38.63 23.68 45.28
CA ARG A 22 38.86 24.74 44.30
C ARG A 22 37.50 25.29 43.80
N GLN A 23 37.43 26.61 43.89
CA GLN A 23 36.30 27.44 43.47
C GLN A 23 35.99 27.24 41.99
N LEU A 24 34.69 26.96 41.68
CA LEU A 24 34.19 26.99 40.32
C LEU A 24 33.86 28.44 39.96
N GLY A 25 34.62 28.96 39.02
CA GLY A 25 34.32 30.20 38.32
C GLY A 25 33.09 29.97 37.42
N VAL A 26 32.06 30.75 37.69
CA VAL A 26 30.84 30.86 36.87
C VAL A 26 31.25 31.61 35.60
N THR A 27 31.45 30.90 34.48
CA THR A 27 31.49 31.50 33.15
C THR A 27 30.09 31.46 32.56
N SER A 28 29.55 32.65 32.29
CA SER A 28 28.31 32.84 31.53
C SER A 28 28.42 32.18 30.17
N PRO A 29 27.33 31.53 29.67
CA PRO A 29 27.35 30.97 28.32
C PRO A 29 27.44 32.11 27.31
N SER A 30 28.42 32.00 26.42
CA SER A 30 28.53 32.84 25.23
C SER A 30 27.30 32.64 24.34
N PRO A 31 26.81 33.70 23.68
CA PRO A 31 25.71 33.57 22.74
C PRO A 31 26.10 32.63 21.59
N PRO A 32 25.15 31.90 21.01
CA PRO A 32 25.41 31.01 19.87
C PRO A 32 26.02 31.86 18.75
N ALA A 33 27.13 31.37 18.20
CA ALA A 33 27.77 31.98 17.05
C ALA A 33 26.76 32.07 15.91
N GLN A 34 26.52 33.27 15.41
CA GLN A 34 25.82 33.48 14.15
C GLN A 34 26.54 32.65 13.09
N PRO A 35 25.81 31.93 12.19
CA PRO A 35 26.47 31.29 11.08
C PRO A 35 27.25 32.34 10.31
N ALA A 36 28.54 32.11 10.15
CA ALA A 36 29.41 32.94 9.33
C ALA A 36 28.71 33.05 7.96
N SER A 37 28.51 34.29 7.52
CA SER A 37 28.20 34.60 6.15
C SER A 37 29.33 34.02 5.30
N SER A 38 29.11 32.83 4.75
CA SER A 38 29.99 32.30 3.72
C SER A 38 29.76 33.17 2.49
N ASP A 39 30.67 34.09 2.25
CA ASP A 39 30.97 34.58 0.91
C ASP A 39 31.43 33.35 0.11
N GLY A 40 30.45 32.48 -0.23
CA GLY A 40 30.65 31.36 -1.12
C GLY A 40 30.89 31.92 -2.50
N ALA A 41 31.98 31.53 -3.11
CA ALA A 41 32.16 31.63 -4.54
C ALA A 41 30.86 31.18 -5.22
N PRO A 42 30.41 31.81 -6.32
CA PRO A 42 29.17 31.43 -7.01
C PRO A 42 29.24 29.94 -7.30
N GLY A 43 28.37 29.15 -6.67
CA GLY A 43 28.35 27.70 -6.84
C GLY A 43 28.32 27.40 -8.34
N ALA A 44 29.10 26.39 -8.77
CA ALA A 44 29.22 26.05 -10.16
C ALA A 44 27.84 25.94 -10.81
N ALA A 45 27.62 26.61 -11.94
CA ALA A 45 26.39 26.52 -12.67
C ALA A 45 26.25 25.08 -13.21
N LEU A 46 25.06 24.50 -13.11
CA LEU A 46 24.82 23.15 -13.61
C LEU A 46 25.13 23.04 -15.11
N ASP A 47 26.02 22.12 -15.50
CA ASP A 47 26.23 21.78 -16.92
C ASP A 47 25.01 21.01 -17.46
N ALA A 48 24.02 21.76 -17.92
CA ALA A 48 22.80 21.24 -18.50
C ALA A 48 23.03 20.44 -19.80
N HIS A 49 24.11 20.76 -20.53
CA HIS A 49 24.47 20.04 -21.75
C HIS A 49 24.98 18.64 -21.43
N LYS A 50 25.90 18.52 -20.47
CA LYS A 50 26.43 17.22 -20.02
C LYS A 50 25.34 16.34 -19.41
N LEU A 51 24.42 16.92 -18.64
CA LEU A 51 23.27 16.20 -18.10
C LEU A 51 22.33 15.72 -19.23
N SER A 52 22.12 16.53 -20.27
CA SER A 52 21.35 16.14 -21.44
C SER A 52 22.00 14.97 -22.20
N LEU A 53 23.34 14.99 -22.35
CA LEU A 53 24.09 13.89 -22.92
C LEU A 53 23.96 12.61 -22.07
N ALA A 54 24.00 12.74 -20.74
CA ALA A 54 23.77 11.60 -19.84
C ALA A 54 22.36 11.01 -19.98
N ARG A 55 21.33 11.86 -20.12
CA ARG A 55 19.96 11.40 -20.42
C ARG A 55 19.88 10.67 -21.76
N LEU A 56 20.48 11.19 -22.80
CA LEU A 56 20.53 10.55 -24.13
C LEU A 56 21.27 9.21 -24.06
N TRP A 57 22.40 9.16 -23.34
CA TRP A 57 23.15 7.93 -23.13
C TRP A 57 22.29 6.89 -22.39
N ALA A 58 21.61 7.26 -21.32
CA ALA A 58 20.71 6.40 -20.55
C ALA A 58 19.59 5.81 -21.44
N VAL A 59 18.94 6.66 -22.24
CA VAL A 59 17.85 6.26 -23.14
C VAL A 59 18.35 5.41 -24.30
N SER A 60 19.56 5.62 -24.79
CA SER A 60 20.13 4.75 -25.85
C SER A 60 20.28 3.29 -25.39
N ARG A 61 20.46 3.08 -24.08
CA ARG A 61 20.59 1.76 -23.45
C ARG A 61 19.26 1.19 -22.94
N HIS A 62 18.40 2.07 -22.41
CA HIS A 62 17.11 1.74 -21.83
C HIS A 62 15.99 2.58 -22.45
N PRO A 63 15.68 2.39 -23.74
CA PRO A 63 14.75 3.27 -24.48
C PRO A 63 13.32 3.24 -23.94
N TYR A 64 12.94 2.20 -23.26
CA TYR A 64 11.64 2.09 -22.61
C TYR A 64 11.46 3.05 -21.42
N LEU A 65 12.57 3.54 -20.83
CA LEU A 65 12.56 4.52 -19.73
C LEU A 65 12.60 5.98 -20.21
N ALA A 66 12.65 6.23 -21.52
CA ALA A 66 12.81 7.58 -22.07
C ALA A 66 11.78 8.58 -21.49
N ALA A 67 10.53 8.17 -21.42
CA ALA A 67 9.46 9.01 -20.89
C ALA A 67 9.72 9.42 -19.43
N ALA A 68 10.15 8.50 -18.57
CA ALA A 68 10.45 8.80 -17.16
C ALA A 68 11.70 9.68 -17.01
N ILE A 69 12.79 9.37 -17.73
CA ILE A 69 14.06 10.09 -17.64
C ILE A 69 13.92 11.55 -18.10
N PHE A 70 13.13 11.82 -19.17
CA PHE A 70 12.95 13.18 -19.67
C PHE A 70 11.86 13.97 -18.95
N ALA A 71 10.89 13.31 -18.32
CA ALA A 71 9.81 13.97 -17.61
C ALA A 71 10.23 14.54 -16.24
N SER A 72 11.34 14.06 -15.67
CA SER A 72 11.81 14.51 -14.34
C SER A 72 12.45 15.91 -14.42
N PRO A 73 11.82 16.93 -13.80
CA PRO A 73 12.41 18.27 -13.70
C PRO A 73 13.70 18.24 -12.89
N VAL A 74 14.68 19.02 -13.29
CA VAL A 74 15.99 19.10 -12.61
C VAL A 74 16.01 20.24 -11.62
N VAL A 75 16.49 19.96 -10.41
CA VAL A 75 16.75 20.93 -9.36
C VAL A 75 18.23 20.87 -9.03
N ALA A 76 18.96 21.94 -9.32
CA ALA A 76 20.36 22.05 -8.94
C ALA A 76 20.49 22.40 -7.45
N VAL A 77 21.25 21.60 -6.69
CA VAL A 77 21.49 21.81 -5.26
C VAL A 77 23.00 21.73 -5.03
N PRO A 78 23.70 22.87 -5.05
CA PRO A 78 25.15 22.90 -4.81
C PRO A 78 25.48 22.34 -3.42
N GLY A 79 26.53 21.50 -3.35
CA GLY A 79 26.96 20.86 -2.11
C GLY A 79 26.11 19.69 -1.63
N LEU A 80 25.11 19.24 -2.41
CA LEU A 80 24.29 18.07 -2.08
C LEU A 80 25.12 16.78 -2.00
N GLY A 81 26.19 16.68 -2.78
CA GLY A 81 27.09 15.53 -2.80
C GLY A 81 26.53 14.27 -3.45
N LYS A 82 25.38 14.35 -4.12
CA LYS A 82 24.69 13.21 -4.76
C LYS A 82 23.77 13.63 -5.92
N VAL A 83 23.28 12.61 -6.63
CA VAL A 83 22.13 12.70 -7.54
C VAL A 83 21.01 11.86 -6.92
N THR A 84 19.78 12.38 -6.86
CA THR A 84 18.68 11.72 -6.13
C THR A 84 17.32 12.22 -6.62
N VAL A 85 16.23 11.60 -6.19
CA VAL A 85 14.87 11.92 -6.64
C VAL A 85 13.89 12.02 -5.48
N ASP A 86 12.89 12.89 -5.64
CA ASP A 86 11.78 12.96 -4.70
C ASP A 86 10.51 12.24 -5.23
N GLU A 87 9.52 12.13 -4.37
CA GLU A 87 8.23 11.55 -4.72
C GLU A 87 7.47 12.30 -5.81
N SER A 88 7.77 13.59 -5.99
CA SER A 88 7.17 14.44 -7.02
C SER A 88 7.90 14.34 -8.36
N TRP A 89 8.80 13.36 -8.50
CA TRP A 89 9.59 13.08 -9.71
C TRP A 89 10.58 14.18 -10.06
N ARG A 90 11.00 15.03 -9.11
CA ARG A 90 12.09 15.97 -9.30
C ARG A 90 13.43 15.26 -9.15
N LEU A 91 14.36 15.57 -10.04
CA LEU A 91 15.73 15.07 -10.01
C LEU A 91 16.62 16.14 -9.39
N TYR A 92 17.15 15.88 -8.22
CA TYR A 92 18.09 16.75 -7.53
C TYR A 92 19.52 16.38 -7.90
N VAL A 93 20.32 17.38 -8.27
CA VAL A 93 21.68 17.18 -8.77
C VAL A 93 22.62 18.16 -8.14
N ASP A 94 23.76 17.66 -7.68
CA ASP A 94 24.88 18.51 -7.32
C ASP A 94 25.67 18.88 -8.59
N PRO A 95 25.78 20.19 -8.94
CA PRO A 95 26.54 20.64 -10.10
C PRO A 95 27.97 20.12 -10.13
N ASP A 96 28.69 20.12 -8.98
CA ASP A 96 30.06 19.66 -8.87
C ASP A 96 30.22 18.16 -9.23
N LEU A 97 29.19 17.34 -8.95
CA LEU A 97 29.20 15.94 -9.34
C LEU A 97 28.95 15.77 -10.82
N VAL A 98 28.07 16.58 -11.39
CA VAL A 98 27.83 16.58 -12.85
C VAL A 98 29.12 16.89 -13.58
N ASP A 99 29.90 17.83 -13.10
CA ASP A 99 31.20 18.20 -13.72
C ASP A 99 32.27 17.09 -13.58
N ARG A 100 32.30 16.42 -12.43
CA ARG A 100 33.31 15.38 -12.15
C ARG A 100 33.02 14.02 -12.76
N TRP A 101 31.78 13.62 -12.79
CA TRP A 101 31.41 12.27 -13.23
C TRP A 101 31.31 12.15 -14.75
N SER A 102 31.59 10.95 -15.27
CA SER A 102 31.41 10.69 -16.69
C SER A 102 29.93 10.61 -17.08
N ILE A 103 29.66 10.79 -18.36
CA ILE A 103 28.30 10.67 -18.91
C ILE A 103 27.71 9.29 -18.61
N GLU A 104 28.54 8.23 -18.62
CA GLU A 104 28.11 6.85 -18.35
C GLU A 104 27.67 6.68 -16.89
N ILE A 105 28.40 7.23 -15.94
CA ILE A 105 28.05 7.16 -14.50
C ILE A 105 26.76 7.95 -14.26
N LEU A 106 26.69 9.19 -14.75
CA LEU A 106 25.48 10.01 -14.65
C LEU A 106 24.27 9.31 -15.29
N GLY A 107 24.45 8.78 -16.49
CA GLY A 107 23.38 8.07 -17.20
C GLY A 107 22.93 6.80 -16.47
N SER A 108 23.86 6.06 -15.84
CA SER A 108 23.54 4.88 -15.04
C SER A 108 22.73 5.23 -13.80
N LEU A 109 23.09 6.33 -13.11
CA LEU A 109 22.30 6.82 -11.97
C LEU A 109 20.92 7.31 -12.38
N LEU A 110 20.79 7.96 -13.54
CA LEU A 110 19.49 8.36 -14.06
C LEU A 110 18.58 7.15 -14.32
N VAL A 111 19.11 6.03 -14.84
CA VAL A 111 18.37 4.78 -15.00
C VAL A 111 17.95 4.21 -13.66
N HIS A 112 18.86 4.18 -12.68
CA HIS A 112 18.59 3.70 -11.33
C HIS A 112 17.48 4.50 -10.65
N HIS A 113 17.58 5.84 -10.62
CA HIS A 113 16.56 6.68 -10.01
C HIS A 113 15.20 6.63 -10.75
N ALA A 114 15.22 6.55 -12.10
CA ALA A 114 13.99 6.28 -12.85
C ALA A 114 13.36 4.95 -12.45
N GLY A 115 14.16 3.95 -12.09
CA GLY A 115 13.71 2.68 -11.55
C GLY A 115 12.87 2.85 -10.27
N HIS A 116 13.33 3.66 -9.30
CA HIS A 116 12.56 3.95 -8.08
C HIS A 116 11.21 4.58 -8.38
N LEU A 117 11.20 5.62 -9.23
CA LEU A 117 10.00 6.39 -9.56
C LEU A 117 8.96 5.55 -10.32
N VAL A 118 9.45 4.78 -11.28
CA VAL A 118 8.60 3.95 -12.14
C VAL A 118 8.01 2.78 -11.34
N ARG A 119 8.79 2.15 -10.45
CA ARG A 119 8.33 1.04 -9.60
C ARG A 119 7.55 1.49 -8.38
N ASP A 120 7.40 2.80 -8.17
CA ASP A 120 6.67 3.38 -7.05
C ASP A 120 7.16 2.93 -5.68
N HIS A 121 8.47 2.89 -5.48
CA HIS A 121 9.04 2.41 -4.22
C HIS A 121 8.57 3.24 -3.02
N ALA A 122 8.41 4.56 -3.17
CA ALA A 122 7.83 5.41 -2.14
C ALA A 122 6.38 5.06 -1.80
N GLY A 123 5.54 4.83 -2.80
CA GLY A 123 4.15 4.41 -2.59
C GLY A 123 4.05 3.03 -1.93
N ARG A 124 4.93 2.10 -2.34
CA ARG A 124 5.02 0.75 -1.77
C ARG A 124 5.51 0.78 -0.32
N ALA A 125 6.48 1.64 0.01
CA ALA A 125 6.92 1.87 1.40
C ALA A 125 5.77 2.31 2.29
N ARG A 126 4.96 3.27 1.83
CA ARG A 126 3.77 3.73 2.57
C ARG A 126 2.73 2.63 2.71
N GLY A 127 2.49 1.84 1.66
CA GLY A 127 1.55 0.71 1.69
C GLY A 127 1.92 -0.35 2.72
N LEU A 128 3.22 -0.52 3.00
CA LEU A 128 3.73 -1.42 4.04
C LEU A 128 3.82 -0.77 5.43
N GLY A 129 3.48 0.52 5.57
CA GLY A 129 3.65 1.24 6.82
C GLY A 129 5.12 1.40 7.24
N VAL A 130 6.04 1.52 6.27
CA VAL A 130 7.46 1.73 6.57
C VAL A 130 7.65 3.07 7.24
N GLU A 131 7.93 3.04 8.54
CA GLU A 131 8.24 4.22 9.33
C GLU A 131 9.72 4.62 9.18
N ARG A 132 10.06 5.81 9.73
CA ARG A 132 11.42 6.38 9.63
C ARG A 132 12.54 5.42 10.07
N HIS A 133 12.31 4.59 11.10
CA HIS A 133 13.29 3.61 11.57
C HIS A 133 13.48 2.41 10.62
N GLY A 134 12.51 2.09 9.79
CA GLY A 134 12.58 1.06 8.76
C GLY A 134 13.02 1.57 7.38
N ALA A 135 13.09 2.89 7.19
CA ALA A 135 13.34 3.51 5.89
C ALA A 135 14.69 3.10 5.28
N LYS A 136 15.74 2.98 6.11
CA LYS A 136 17.05 2.50 5.66
C LYS A 136 16.96 1.10 5.06
N ASN A 137 16.34 0.17 5.77
CA ASN A 137 16.19 -1.22 5.31
C ASN A 137 15.34 -1.30 4.05
N TRP A 138 14.31 -0.46 3.95
CA TRP A 138 13.51 -0.36 2.75
C TRP A 138 14.32 0.19 1.56
N ALA A 139 15.10 1.25 1.76
CA ALA A 139 15.95 1.80 0.70
C ALA A 139 16.95 0.76 0.17
N LEU A 140 17.61 -0.01 1.06
CA LEU A 140 18.48 -1.13 0.68
C LEU A 140 17.73 -2.20 -0.14
N ALA A 141 16.53 -2.55 0.27
CA ALA A 141 15.70 -3.53 -0.42
C ALA A 141 15.23 -3.02 -1.80
N ALA A 142 14.86 -1.75 -1.89
CA ALA A 142 14.47 -1.10 -3.13
C ALA A 142 15.62 -1.00 -4.13
N ASP A 143 16.82 -0.67 -3.64
CA ASP A 143 18.06 -0.66 -4.42
C ASP A 143 18.40 -2.07 -4.93
N ALA A 144 18.28 -3.07 -4.07
CA ALA A 144 18.52 -4.45 -4.44
C ALA A 144 17.61 -4.91 -5.59
N GLU A 145 16.31 -4.55 -5.55
CA GLU A 145 15.37 -4.87 -6.63
C GLU A 145 15.78 -4.23 -7.96
N ILE A 146 16.17 -2.95 -7.95
CA ILE A 146 16.57 -2.25 -9.18
C ILE A 146 17.90 -2.77 -9.70
N ASN A 147 18.90 -2.87 -8.83
CA ASN A 147 20.25 -3.20 -9.23
C ASN A 147 20.36 -4.64 -9.72
N ASP A 148 19.53 -5.56 -9.20
CA ASP A 148 19.42 -6.93 -9.72
C ASP A 148 19.03 -6.94 -11.21
N ASP A 149 18.11 -6.10 -11.60
CA ASP A 149 17.66 -5.96 -12.98
C ASP A 149 18.65 -5.18 -13.87
N LEU A 150 19.56 -4.40 -13.29
CA LEU A 150 20.56 -3.61 -14.01
C LEU A 150 21.91 -4.34 -14.14
N VAL A 151 22.17 -5.35 -13.33
CA VAL A 151 23.38 -6.16 -13.44
C VAL A 151 23.45 -6.84 -14.83
N GLY A 152 24.59 -6.73 -15.47
CA GLY A 152 24.81 -7.32 -16.81
C GLY A 152 24.24 -6.51 -17.98
N THR A 153 23.62 -5.35 -17.72
CA THR A 153 23.12 -4.46 -18.80
C THR A 153 24.17 -3.48 -19.33
N GLY A 154 25.40 -3.51 -18.77
CA GLY A 154 26.50 -2.64 -19.16
C GLY A 154 26.42 -1.25 -18.54
N LEU A 155 25.58 -1.04 -17.52
CA LEU A 155 25.56 0.17 -16.71
C LEU A 155 26.72 0.17 -15.70
N ARG A 156 27.26 1.37 -15.43
CA ARG A 156 28.29 1.60 -14.43
C ARG A 156 27.67 2.22 -13.20
N LEU A 157 27.20 1.36 -12.30
CA LEU A 157 26.75 1.79 -10.98
C LEU A 157 27.95 2.04 -10.06
N PRO A 158 27.83 2.89 -9.03
CA PRO A 158 28.84 3.08 -8.01
C PRO A 158 29.29 1.76 -7.36
N ASP A 159 30.52 1.72 -6.81
CA ASP A 159 31.08 0.50 -6.22
C ASP A 159 30.38 0.07 -4.91
N ASP A 160 29.73 1.00 -4.23
CA ASP A 160 28.91 0.79 -3.03
C ASP A 160 27.45 0.37 -3.32
N ARG A 161 27.14 0.05 -4.57
CA ARG A 161 25.82 -0.39 -4.99
C ARG A 161 25.37 -1.67 -4.25
N ILE A 162 24.09 -1.74 -3.95
CA ILE A 162 23.48 -2.92 -3.35
C ILE A 162 23.06 -3.89 -4.45
N VAL A 163 23.65 -5.08 -4.45
CA VAL A 163 23.32 -6.17 -5.40
C VAL A 163 22.96 -7.43 -4.61
N PRO A 164 21.79 -8.06 -4.86
CA PRO A 164 21.33 -9.21 -4.08
C PRO A 164 22.35 -10.35 -4.01
N GLN A 165 23.04 -10.65 -5.11
CA GLN A 165 24.01 -11.74 -5.20
C GLN A 165 25.23 -11.50 -4.27
N GLU A 166 25.65 -10.25 -4.12
CA GLU A 166 26.78 -9.88 -3.23
C GLU A 166 26.39 -9.99 -1.76
N LEU A 167 25.07 -9.94 -1.47
CA LEU A 167 24.49 -10.13 -0.13
C LEU A 167 24.08 -11.58 0.17
N GLY A 168 24.29 -12.49 -0.78
CA GLY A 168 23.84 -13.88 -0.63
C GLY A 168 22.33 -14.06 -0.76
N TRP A 169 21.65 -13.08 -1.31
CA TRP A 169 20.20 -13.13 -1.55
C TRP A 169 19.88 -13.73 -2.91
N ALA A 170 18.73 -14.41 -3.00
CA ALA A 170 18.26 -14.92 -4.26
C ALA A 170 17.83 -13.76 -5.18
N PRO A 171 18.27 -13.73 -6.46
CA PRO A 171 17.88 -12.69 -7.39
C PRO A 171 16.41 -12.77 -7.81
N GLY A 172 15.91 -11.73 -8.46
CA GLY A 172 14.58 -11.69 -9.05
C GLY A 172 13.43 -11.49 -8.07
N ARG A 173 13.71 -10.97 -6.89
CA ARG A 173 12.69 -10.69 -5.87
C ARG A 173 12.23 -9.23 -5.89
N LEU A 174 11.09 -8.97 -5.26
CA LEU A 174 10.56 -7.63 -5.03
C LEU A 174 11.21 -6.99 -3.79
N ALA A 175 11.15 -5.67 -3.68
CA ALA A 175 11.67 -4.94 -2.52
C ALA A 175 11.04 -5.40 -1.21
N GLU A 176 9.75 -5.74 -1.20
CA GLU A 176 9.05 -6.28 -0.03
C GLU A 176 9.67 -7.60 0.47
N GLU A 177 10.08 -8.45 -0.46
CA GLU A 177 10.70 -9.73 -0.12
C GLU A 177 12.14 -9.54 0.41
N TYR A 178 12.88 -8.56 -0.11
CA TYR A 178 14.21 -8.20 0.39
C TYR A 178 14.12 -7.45 1.73
N PHE A 179 13.10 -6.63 1.95
CA PHE A 179 12.90 -5.86 3.18
C PHE A 179 12.80 -6.76 4.42
N HIS A 180 12.27 -7.95 4.27
CA HIS A 180 12.19 -8.95 5.33
C HIS A 180 13.44 -9.86 5.43
N ALA A 181 14.46 -9.63 4.60
CA ALA A 181 15.70 -10.42 4.65
C ALA A 181 16.53 -10.07 5.90
N LYS A 182 17.20 -11.09 6.45
CA LYS A 182 18.14 -10.90 7.57
C LYS A 182 19.39 -10.15 7.10
N HIS A 183 20.01 -9.37 8.01
CA HIS A 183 21.30 -8.68 7.81
C HIS A 183 21.28 -7.40 6.93
N LEU A 184 20.14 -6.75 6.77
CA LEU A 184 20.08 -5.43 6.11
C LEU A 184 20.84 -4.33 6.87
N GLU A 185 20.99 -4.46 8.18
CA GLU A 185 21.53 -3.41 9.05
C GLU A 185 23.05 -3.18 8.89
N THR A 186 23.78 -4.09 8.24
CA THR A 186 25.25 -4.07 8.13
C THR A 186 25.78 -3.36 6.90
N HIS A 187 24.93 -2.87 6.02
CA HIS A 187 25.30 -2.28 4.74
C HIS A 187 25.20 -0.74 4.77
N GLY A 188 25.81 -0.09 3.79
CA GLY A 188 25.84 1.38 3.67
C GLY A 188 24.46 2.04 3.75
N GLU A 189 24.43 3.35 3.72
CA GLU A 189 23.19 4.12 3.78
C GLU A 189 22.87 4.69 2.40
N PRO A 190 22.14 3.93 1.53
CA PRO A 190 21.70 4.49 0.26
C PRO A 190 20.74 5.66 0.53
N ASP A 191 20.95 6.76 -0.13
CA ASP A 191 20.05 7.90 -0.05
C ASP A 191 19.61 8.34 -1.44
N CYS A 192 18.66 7.58 -1.97
CA CYS A 192 18.02 7.86 -3.25
C CYS A 192 16.86 8.86 -3.15
N GLY A 193 16.67 9.48 -1.96
CA GLY A 193 15.64 10.48 -1.69
C GLY A 193 14.26 9.91 -1.40
N SER A 194 13.29 10.79 -1.16
CA SER A 194 11.92 10.39 -0.83
C SER A 194 11.24 9.60 -1.94
N GLY A 195 11.70 9.70 -3.18
CA GLY A 195 11.25 8.87 -4.30
C GLY A 195 11.51 7.37 -4.12
N ALA A 196 12.46 7.00 -3.24
CA ALA A 196 12.80 5.62 -2.93
C ALA A 196 12.08 5.10 -1.67
N ASP A 197 11.97 5.92 -0.60
CA ASP A 197 11.56 5.46 0.73
C ASP A 197 10.41 6.24 1.38
N ALA A 198 9.85 7.20 0.68
CA ALA A 198 8.76 8.08 1.15
C ALA A 198 9.13 8.98 2.34
N GLN A 199 10.42 9.10 2.68
CA GLN A 199 10.86 9.99 3.75
C GLN A 199 11.41 11.30 3.14
N ALA A 200 10.70 12.41 3.35
CA ALA A 200 11.13 13.72 2.87
C ALA A 200 12.46 14.15 3.53
N ARG A 201 13.33 14.77 2.74
CA ARG A 201 14.61 15.34 3.17
C ARG A 201 14.46 16.86 3.30
N GLU A 202 15.32 17.47 4.16
CA GLU A 202 15.29 18.92 4.37
C GLU A 202 15.62 19.75 3.11
N TRP A 203 16.38 19.17 2.19
CA TRP A 203 16.77 19.79 0.92
C TRP A 203 15.75 19.56 -0.20
N GLU A 204 14.74 18.73 -0.01
CA GLU A 204 13.67 18.52 -0.98
C GLU A 204 12.67 19.68 -0.95
N LEU A 205 12.24 20.13 -2.11
CA LEU A 205 11.19 21.14 -2.24
C LEU A 205 9.87 20.58 -1.74
N SER A 206 9.10 21.38 -1.00
CA SER A 206 7.75 21.00 -0.59
C SER A 206 6.86 20.69 -1.82
N GLY A 207 5.80 19.91 -1.60
CA GLY A 207 4.95 19.40 -2.67
C GLY A 207 4.29 20.48 -3.54
N ASP A 208 4.07 21.67 -2.96
CA ASP A 208 3.49 22.87 -3.60
C ASP A 208 4.55 23.79 -4.25
N GLN A 209 5.83 23.55 -4.01
CA GLN A 209 6.92 24.33 -4.56
C GLN A 209 7.50 23.69 -5.81
N GLY A 210 7.68 24.51 -6.85
CA GLY A 210 8.34 24.08 -8.09
C GLY A 210 7.48 23.20 -8.99
N SER A 211 8.13 22.61 -10.01
CA SER A 211 7.51 21.83 -11.09
C SER A 211 7.39 20.33 -10.78
N GLY A 212 6.92 19.97 -9.58
CA GLY A 212 6.68 18.55 -9.25
C GLY A 212 5.52 17.96 -10.07
N MET A 213 5.62 16.67 -10.40
CA MET A 213 4.60 15.98 -11.20
C MET A 213 3.41 15.56 -10.33
N PRO A 214 2.16 15.90 -10.73
CA PRO A 214 0.96 15.47 -10.01
C PRO A 214 0.78 13.96 -9.98
N PRO A 215 0.10 13.39 -8.95
CA PRO A 215 -0.09 11.94 -8.82
C PRO A 215 -0.71 11.27 -10.05
N GLY A 216 -1.69 11.90 -10.70
CA GLY A 216 -2.33 11.38 -11.91
C GLY A 216 -1.37 11.27 -13.10
N GLU A 217 -0.51 12.26 -13.30
CA GLU A 217 0.51 12.24 -14.36
C GLU A 217 1.56 11.16 -14.09
N ARG A 218 1.99 11.02 -12.83
CA ARG A 218 2.92 9.94 -12.42
C ARG A 218 2.37 8.57 -12.76
N HIS A 219 1.08 8.34 -12.47
CA HIS A 219 0.42 7.07 -12.83
C HIS A 219 0.37 6.84 -14.34
N LEU A 220 -0.05 7.84 -15.13
CA LEU A 220 -0.08 7.75 -16.57
C LEU A 220 1.29 7.47 -17.17
N LEU A 221 2.32 8.10 -16.64
CA LEU A 221 3.70 7.90 -17.09
C LEU A 221 4.21 6.49 -16.76
N ARG A 222 3.88 5.94 -15.58
CA ARG A 222 4.16 4.54 -15.24
C ARG A 222 3.49 3.59 -16.23
N CYS A 223 2.23 3.80 -16.57
CA CYS A 223 1.53 3.00 -17.58
C CYS A 223 2.17 3.13 -18.96
N GLN A 224 2.61 4.31 -19.35
CA GLN A 224 3.32 4.53 -20.61
C GLN A 224 4.64 3.76 -20.64
N VAL A 225 5.44 3.83 -19.58
CA VAL A 225 6.70 3.07 -19.47
C VAL A 225 6.43 1.56 -19.51
N ALA A 226 5.40 1.07 -18.81
CA ALA A 226 5.04 -0.34 -18.83
C ALA A 226 4.67 -0.83 -20.24
N ASN A 227 3.89 -0.06 -20.98
CA ASN A 227 3.60 -0.35 -22.40
C ASN A 227 4.86 -0.36 -23.26
N ASN A 228 5.79 0.57 -23.01
CA ASN A 228 7.07 0.62 -23.73
C ASN A 228 7.94 -0.60 -23.41
N VAL A 229 8.00 -1.07 -22.16
CA VAL A 229 8.69 -2.29 -21.76
C VAL A 229 8.14 -3.50 -22.51
N LEU A 230 6.82 -3.71 -22.48
CA LEU A 230 6.22 -4.86 -23.18
C LEU A 230 6.38 -4.79 -24.70
N ARG A 231 6.34 -3.59 -25.28
CA ARG A 231 6.63 -3.39 -26.71
C ARG A 231 8.08 -3.72 -27.03
N TYR A 232 9.03 -3.20 -26.25
CA TYR A 232 10.47 -3.49 -26.43
C TYR A 232 10.78 -4.98 -26.40
N MET A 233 10.13 -5.71 -25.48
CA MET A 233 10.26 -7.17 -25.39
C MET A 233 9.68 -7.88 -26.61
N ARG A 234 8.50 -7.48 -27.08
CA ARG A 234 7.86 -8.07 -28.26
C ARG A 234 8.65 -7.85 -29.54
N GLU A 235 9.30 -6.70 -29.67
CA GLU A 235 10.13 -6.37 -30.84
C GLU A 235 11.50 -7.07 -30.82
N GLY A 236 11.84 -7.80 -29.75
CA GLY A 236 13.10 -8.54 -29.64
C GLY A 236 14.34 -7.64 -29.64
N ARG A 237 14.22 -6.37 -29.31
CA ARG A 237 15.30 -5.37 -29.39
C ARG A 237 16.39 -5.53 -28.34
N GLY A 238 16.23 -6.45 -27.39
CA GLY A 238 17.21 -6.72 -26.34
C GLY A 238 16.69 -7.69 -25.29
N ARG A 239 17.60 -8.13 -24.42
CA ARG A 239 17.24 -8.95 -23.24
C ARG A 239 16.89 -8.03 -22.09
N LEU A 240 15.63 -8.02 -21.67
CA LEU A 240 15.21 -7.43 -20.42
C LEU A 240 15.18 -8.52 -19.33
N SER A 241 15.49 -8.11 -18.11
CA SER A 241 15.30 -8.98 -16.95
C SER A 241 13.83 -9.35 -16.77
N SER A 242 13.58 -10.47 -16.09
CA SER A 242 12.24 -10.92 -15.77
C SER A 242 11.50 -9.94 -14.84
N GLY A 243 12.24 -9.15 -14.05
CA GLY A 243 11.70 -8.14 -13.17
C GLY A 243 10.96 -7.02 -13.91
N TRP A 244 11.53 -6.51 -14.99
CA TRP A 244 10.87 -5.51 -15.84
C TRP A 244 9.58 -6.02 -16.48
N LYS A 245 9.59 -7.28 -16.93
CA LYS A 245 8.39 -7.91 -17.50
C LYS A 245 7.29 -7.99 -16.45
N ARG A 246 7.61 -8.59 -15.31
CA ARG A 246 6.66 -8.77 -14.20
C ARG A 246 6.08 -7.43 -13.74
N TRP A 247 6.94 -6.41 -13.56
CA TRP A 247 6.50 -5.09 -13.20
C TRP A 247 5.53 -4.49 -14.23
N ALA A 248 5.87 -4.56 -15.53
CA ALA A 248 5.04 -3.97 -16.57
C ALA A 248 3.68 -4.68 -16.71
N GLU A 249 3.64 -6.00 -16.57
CA GLU A 249 2.40 -6.78 -16.57
C GLU A 249 1.52 -6.38 -15.38
N ASN A 250 2.09 -6.30 -14.17
CA ASN A 250 1.36 -5.87 -12.97
C ASN A 250 0.88 -4.41 -13.05
N GLN A 251 1.69 -3.52 -13.65
CA GLN A 251 1.32 -2.10 -13.78
C GLN A 251 0.15 -1.88 -14.75
N LEU A 252 0.05 -2.71 -15.78
CA LEU A 252 -1.00 -2.65 -16.81
C LEU A 252 -2.16 -3.59 -16.54
N ASP A 253 -2.03 -4.48 -15.56
CA ASP A 253 -3.16 -5.26 -15.09
C ASP A 253 -4.23 -4.28 -14.59
N PRO A 254 -5.42 -4.26 -15.21
CA PRO A 254 -6.43 -3.31 -14.82
C PRO A 254 -6.77 -3.57 -13.35
N LYS A 255 -6.28 -2.70 -12.46
CA LYS A 255 -6.80 -2.64 -11.10
C LYS A 255 -8.27 -2.25 -11.24
N VAL A 256 -9.10 -3.26 -11.29
CA VAL A 256 -10.54 -3.06 -11.33
C VAL A 256 -10.86 -2.30 -10.05
N ASP A 257 -11.41 -1.08 -10.19
CA ASP A 257 -11.91 -0.36 -9.03
C ASP A 257 -13.02 -1.21 -8.41
N TRP A 258 -12.62 -2.04 -7.47
CA TRP A 258 -13.51 -3.00 -6.81
C TRP A 258 -14.73 -2.30 -6.21
N ARG A 259 -14.61 -1.04 -5.79
CA ARG A 259 -15.72 -0.24 -5.29
C ARG A 259 -16.77 0.00 -6.36
N ARG A 260 -16.33 0.26 -7.59
CA ARG A 260 -17.25 0.44 -8.75
C ARG A 260 -17.90 -0.86 -9.13
N VAL A 261 -17.16 -1.97 -9.12
CA VAL A 261 -17.70 -3.31 -9.39
C VAL A 261 -18.71 -3.70 -8.32
N LEU A 262 -18.33 -3.55 -7.04
CA LEU A 262 -19.23 -3.82 -5.92
C LEU A 262 -20.50 -2.95 -5.99
N ALA A 263 -20.35 -1.65 -6.27
CA ALA A 263 -21.50 -0.75 -6.46
C ALA A 263 -22.41 -1.19 -7.62
N ALA A 264 -21.83 -1.66 -8.72
CA ALA A 264 -22.61 -2.14 -9.87
C ALA A 264 -23.38 -3.42 -9.52
N GLU A 265 -22.76 -4.37 -8.83
CA GLU A 265 -23.42 -5.63 -8.43
C GLU A 265 -24.49 -5.40 -7.37
N ILE A 266 -24.25 -4.54 -6.38
CA ILE A 266 -25.27 -4.14 -5.41
C ILE A 266 -26.44 -3.45 -6.11
N ARG A 267 -26.21 -2.51 -7.03
CA ARG A 267 -27.28 -1.85 -7.79
C ARG A 267 -28.10 -2.86 -8.58
N LYS A 268 -27.46 -3.84 -9.18
CA LYS A 268 -28.15 -4.90 -9.93
C LYS A 268 -29.06 -5.73 -9.03
N GLY A 269 -28.54 -6.21 -7.88
CA GLY A 269 -29.34 -6.95 -6.91
C GLY A 269 -30.48 -6.10 -6.34
N VAL A 270 -30.23 -4.82 -6.04
CA VAL A 270 -31.23 -3.87 -5.57
C VAL A 270 -32.30 -3.61 -6.65
N SER A 271 -31.91 -3.44 -7.92
CA SER A 271 -32.85 -3.18 -9.02
C SER A 271 -33.77 -4.36 -9.28
N THR A 272 -33.28 -5.58 -9.13
CA THR A 272 -34.07 -6.81 -9.25
C THR A 272 -35.22 -6.85 -8.24
N VAL A 273 -35.01 -6.30 -7.04
CA VAL A 273 -36.04 -6.24 -5.97
C VAL A 273 -36.90 -4.99 -6.12
N SER A 274 -36.32 -3.84 -6.41
CA SER A 274 -37.05 -2.56 -6.53
C SER A 274 -38.02 -2.53 -7.73
N GLY A 275 -37.81 -3.38 -8.75
CA GLY A 275 -38.73 -3.59 -9.86
C GLY A 275 -39.96 -4.39 -9.48
N ARG A 276 -39.96 -5.09 -8.35
CA ARG A 276 -41.13 -5.84 -7.88
C ARG A 276 -42.03 -4.90 -7.12
N VAL A 277 -43.25 -4.78 -7.58
CA VAL A 277 -44.34 -4.08 -6.89
C VAL A 277 -45.22 -5.14 -6.26
N ASP A 278 -45.40 -5.06 -4.96
CA ASP A 278 -46.28 -5.98 -4.23
C ASP A 278 -47.50 -5.25 -3.70
N TYR A 279 -48.54 -6.00 -3.39
CA TYR A 279 -49.77 -5.48 -2.82
C TYR A 279 -49.73 -5.60 -1.29
N THR A 280 -50.06 -4.52 -0.61
CA THR A 280 -50.16 -4.52 0.87
C THR A 280 -51.52 -4.03 1.34
N TYR A 281 -52.05 -4.69 2.35
CA TYR A 281 -53.25 -4.25 3.08
C TYR A 281 -52.87 -3.46 4.36
N ARG A 282 -51.60 -3.24 4.63
CA ARG A 282 -51.13 -2.48 5.82
C ARG A 282 -51.48 -0.99 5.77
N ARG A 283 -51.75 -0.47 4.59
CA ARG A 283 -52.22 0.89 4.37
C ARG A 283 -53.33 0.88 3.31
N PRO A 284 -54.35 1.75 3.43
CA PRO A 284 -55.39 1.85 2.43
C PRO A 284 -54.80 2.34 1.10
N SER A 285 -55.38 1.86 -0.01
CA SER A 285 -55.07 2.38 -1.35
C SER A 285 -55.42 3.85 -1.43
N ARG A 286 -54.68 4.63 -2.21
CA ARG A 286 -54.99 6.06 -2.51
C ARG A 286 -56.36 6.20 -3.19
N ARG A 287 -56.91 5.12 -3.75
CA ARG A 287 -58.24 5.06 -4.38
C ARG A 287 -59.34 4.57 -3.46
N ALA A 288 -59.04 4.30 -2.18
CA ALA A 288 -60.02 3.77 -1.24
C ALA A 288 -61.27 4.66 -1.07
N HIS A 289 -61.09 5.98 -1.20
CA HIS A 289 -62.22 6.93 -1.14
C HIS A 289 -63.16 6.85 -2.35
N ALA A 290 -62.74 6.33 -3.50
CA ALA A 290 -63.54 6.17 -4.71
C ALA A 290 -64.38 4.87 -4.71
N THR A 291 -64.11 3.96 -3.76
CA THR A 291 -64.81 2.67 -3.65
C THR A 291 -65.21 2.41 -2.20
N PRO A 292 -66.27 3.10 -1.70
CA PRO A 292 -66.70 2.89 -0.31
C PRO A 292 -67.14 1.42 -0.09
N GLY A 293 -66.71 0.85 1.03
CA GLY A 293 -67.00 -0.54 1.39
C GLY A 293 -66.09 -1.60 0.77
N VAL A 294 -65.15 -1.23 -0.12
CA VAL A 294 -64.18 -2.13 -0.70
C VAL A 294 -62.78 -1.82 -0.19
N LEU A 295 -62.13 -2.78 0.44
CA LEU A 295 -60.73 -2.63 0.88
C LEU A 295 -59.80 -2.96 -0.29
N LEU A 296 -59.27 -1.90 -0.94
CA LEU A 296 -58.30 -2.05 -2.00
C LEU A 296 -56.88 -2.08 -1.44
N PRO A 297 -56.02 -3.02 -1.88
CA PRO A 297 -54.62 -3.02 -1.47
C PRO A 297 -53.88 -1.81 -2.03
N ALA A 298 -52.92 -1.31 -1.26
CA ALA A 298 -51.97 -0.34 -1.74
C ALA A 298 -50.80 -1.04 -2.43
N LEU A 299 -50.15 -0.36 -3.38
CA LEU A 299 -48.90 -0.81 -3.95
C LEU A 299 -47.77 -0.45 -3.00
N GLU A 300 -46.96 -1.42 -2.67
CA GLU A 300 -45.73 -1.27 -1.88
C GLU A 300 -44.55 -1.68 -2.74
N ARG A 301 -43.52 -0.87 -2.75
CA ARG A 301 -42.22 -1.26 -3.30
C ARG A 301 -41.40 -1.81 -2.15
N PRO A 302 -41.00 -3.08 -2.22
CA PRO A 302 -40.12 -3.62 -1.18
C PRO A 302 -38.82 -2.84 -1.16
N VAL A 303 -38.40 -2.44 0.03
CA VAL A 303 -37.11 -1.77 0.25
C VAL A 303 -36.03 -2.85 0.28
N PRO A 304 -35.05 -2.82 -0.60
CA PRO A 304 -34.00 -3.82 -0.63
C PRO A 304 -33.19 -3.76 0.67
N GLU A 305 -32.96 -4.91 1.28
CA GLU A 305 -32.05 -5.05 2.41
C GLU A 305 -30.75 -5.71 1.97
N VAL A 306 -29.64 -5.25 2.55
CA VAL A 306 -28.30 -5.77 2.30
C VAL A 306 -27.75 -6.38 3.59
N ALA A 307 -27.17 -7.57 3.50
CA ALA A 307 -26.39 -8.15 4.58
C ALA A 307 -24.91 -8.12 4.23
N ILE A 308 -24.07 -7.84 5.21
CA ILE A 308 -22.61 -7.96 5.12
C ILE A 308 -22.22 -9.09 6.06
N VAL A 309 -21.51 -10.07 5.54
CA VAL A 309 -20.95 -11.18 6.32
C VAL A 309 -19.45 -10.97 6.38
N CYS A 310 -18.93 -10.74 7.56
CA CYS A 310 -17.51 -10.52 7.82
C CYS A 310 -16.90 -11.81 8.36
N ASP A 311 -15.90 -12.30 7.67
CA ASP A 311 -15.01 -13.33 8.17
C ASP A 311 -14.14 -12.73 9.28
N THR A 312 -14.29 -13.24 10.48
CA THR A 312 -13.53 -12.80 11.66
C THR A 312 -12.56 -13.88 12.13
N SER A 313 -12.09 -14.73 11.21
CA SER A 313 -11.04 -15.71 11.48
C SER A 313 -9.71 -15.03 11.82
N GLY A 314 -8.82 -15.79 12.49
CA GLY A 314 -7.52 -15.28 12.93
C GLY A 314 -6.55 -14.86 11.82
N SER A 315 -6.87 -15.13 10.54
CA SER A 315 -6.11 -14.69 9.36
C SER A 315 -6.47 -13.27 8.90
N MET A 316 -7.59 -12.73 9.38
CA MET A 316 -8.06 -11.37 9.07
C MET A 316 -7.77 -10.42 10.21
N SER A 317 -7.07 -9.29 9.95
CA SER A 317 -6.85 -8.29 10.99
C SER A 317 -8.10 -7.43 11.22
N GLU A 318 -8.36 -7.07 12.48
CA GLU A 318 -9.50 -6.22 12.84
C GLU A 318 -9.43 -4.85 12.16
N GLU A 319 -8.22 -4.29 12.00
CA GLU A 319 -8.01 -3.00 11.35
C GLU A 319 -8.35 -3.04 9.86
N GLN A 320 -7.93 -4.09 9.15
CA GLN A 320 -8.28 -4.31 7.74
C GLN A 320 -9.79 -4.46 7.56
N LEU A 321 -10.45 -5.23 8.41
CA LEU A 321 -11.90 -5.40 8.37
C LEU A 321 -12.64 -4.10 8.66
N ALA A 322 -12.19 -3.31 9.63
CA ALA A 322 -12.78 -2.01 9.95
C ALA A 322 -12.65 -1.03 8.79
N GLN A 323 -11.49 -1.00 8.13
CA GLN A 323 -11.25 -0.17 6.94
C GLN A 323 -12.16 -0.59 5.79
N LEU A 324 -12.25 -1.89 5.49
CA LEU A 324 -13.12 -2.41 4.43
C LEU A 324 -14.59 -2.12 4.70
N LEU A 325 -15.03 -2.26 5.94
CA LEU A 325 -16.41 -1.92 6.34
C LEU A 325 -16.72 -0.45 6.14
N ALA A 326 -15.77 0.45 6.45
CA ALA A 326 -15.93 1.88 6.20
C ALA A 326 -16.06 2.19 4.71
N GLU A 327 -15.28 1.53 3.86
CA GLU A 327 -15.34 1.70 2.42
C GLU A 327 -16.63 1.14 1.81
N ILE A 328 -17.07 -0.05 2.25
CA ILE A 328 -18.35 -0.64 1.83
C ILE A 328 -19.51 0.26 2.26
N ASP A 329 -19.45 0.85 3.43
CA ASP A 329 -20.44 1.82 3.91
C ASP A 329 -20.55 3.02 2.97
N GLY A 330 -19.40 3.50 2.46
CA GLY A 330 -19.35 4.54 1.43
C GLY A 330 -20.02 4.09 0.12
N VAL A 331 -19.76 2.87 -0.33
CA VAL A 331 -20.39 2.29 -1.53
C VAL A 331 -21.91 2.17 -1.35
N LEU A 332 -22.36 1.65 -0.22
CA LEU A 332 -23.79 1.49 0.09
C LEU A 332 -24.55 2.80 0.10
N LYS A 333 -23.95 3.84 0.71
CA LYS A 333 -24.49 5.21 0.68
C LYS A 333 -24.56 5.76 -0.74
N GLY A 334 -23.52 5.53 -1.54
CA GLY A 334 -23.46 5.94 -2.96
C GLY A 334 -24.50 5.24 -3.85
N VAL A 335 -25.01 4.07 -3.44
CA VAL A 335 -26.09 3.32 -4.11
C VAL A 335 -27.48 3.79 -3.64
N GLY A 336 -27.54 4.68 -2.63
CA GLY A 336 -28.82 5.23 -2.13
C GLY A 336 -29.54 4.35 -1.12
N LEU A 337 -28.85 3.43 -0.48
CA LEU A 337 -29.43 2.63 0.61
C LEU A 337 -29.57 3.49 1.87
N ALA A 338 -30.79 3.52 2.43
CA ALA A 338 -31.12 4.32 3.60
C ALA A 338 -30.60 3.67 4.90
N ARG A 339 -30.48 4.50 5.95
CA ARG A 339 -30.15 4.03 7.29
C ARG A 339 -31.04 2.89 7.76
N GLY A 340 -30.43 1.85 8.32
CA GLY A 340 -31.16 0.69 8.88
C GLY A 340 -31.52 -0.40 7.88
N GLN A 341 -31.07 -0.32 6.61
CA GLN A 341 -31.25 -1.34 5.58
C GLN A 341 -30.05 -2.30 5.50
N VAL A 342 -29.04 -2.09 6.31
CA VAL A 342 -27.80 -2.87 6.33
C VAL A 342 -27.72 -3.67 7.62
N ARG A 343 -27.41 -4.95 7.49
CA ARG A 343 -27.11 -5.85 8.61
C ARG A 343 -25.69 -6.37 8.47
N VAL A 344 -24.94 -6.32 9.55
CA VAL A 344 -23.58 -6.87 9.61
C VAL A 344 -23.58 -8.09 10.51
N LEU A 345 -23.01 -9.17 10.01
CA LEU A 345 -22.81 -10.44 10.71
C LEU A 345 -21.32 -10.69 10.84
N SER A 346 -20.85 -10.93 12.05
CA SER A 346 -19.50 -11.44 12.31
C SER A 346 -19.58 -12.96 12.37
N VAL A 347 -18.76 -13.63 11.58
CA VAL A 347 -18.78 -15.10 11.41
C VAL A 347 -17.37 -15.64 11.56
N ASP A 348 -17.20 -16.59 12.47
CA ASP A 348 -16.08 -17.51 12.53
C ASP A 348 -16.63 -18.94 12.34
N ALA A 349 -16.24 -19.92 13.13
CA ALA A 349 -16.88 -21.25 13.09
C ALA A 349 -18.39 -21.21 13.39
N GLN A 350 -18.92 -20.11 13.90
CA GLN A 350 -20.34 -19.84 14.15
C GLN A 350 -20.63 -18.35 13.97
N VAL A 351 -21.91 -17.99 13.82
CA VAL A 351 -22.33 -16.59 13.82
C VAL A 351 -22.23 -16.03 15.22
N LYS A 352 -21.32 -15.07 15.44
CA LYS A 352 -21.08 -14.44 16.74
C LYS A 352 -21.98 -13.25 17.01
N SER A 353 -22.26 -12.43 16.00
CA SER A 353 -23.12 -11.28 16.16
C SER A 353 -23.93 -11.00 14.89
N VAL A 354 -25.16 -10.48 15.09
CA VAL A 354 -26.01 -9.98 14.03
C VAL A 354 -26.50 -8.60 14.45
N ARG A 355 -26.00 -7.55 13.80
CA ARG A 355 -26.38 -6.17 14.14
C ARG A 355 -27.02 -5.46 12.97
N ARG A 356 -28.14 -4.78 13.22
CA ARG A 356 -28.73 -3.82 12.28
C ARG A 356 -28.12 -2.47 12.52
N VAL A 357 -27.48 -1.90 11.53
CA VAL A 357 -26.64 -0.73 11.68
C VAL A 357 -27.06 0.40 10.77
N SER A 358 -26.83 1.61 11.22
CA SER A 358 -26.96 2.80 10.39
C SER A 358 -25.70 3.10 9.57
N SER A 359 -24.58 2.49 9.95
CA SER A 359 -23.29 2.55 9.27
C SER A 359 -22.55 1.22 9.52
N ALA A 360 -22.02 0.62 8.47
CA ALA A 360 -21.29 -0.64 8.59
C ALA A 360 -20.00 -0.48 9.42
N SER A 361 -19.39 0.69 9.37
CA SER A 361 -18.16 1.02 10.10
C SER A 361 -18.32 1.14 11.64
N ALA A 362 -19.57 1.13 12.16
CA ALA A 362 -19.85 1.24 13.59
C ALA A 362 -19.99 -0.13 14.28
N VAL A 363 -19.57 -1.21 13.64
CA VAL A 363 -19.69 -2.57 14.17
C VAL A 363 -18.39 -3.02 14.80
N GLU A 364 -18.48 -3.39 16.07
CA GLU A 364 -17.40 -4.12 16.76
C GLU A 364 -17.43 -5.56 16.28
N LEU A 365 -16.34 -6.01 15.68
CA LEU A 365 -16.19 -7.34 15.16
C LEU A 365 -15.68 -8.26 16.28
N ILE A 366 -16.34 -9.38 16.46
CA ILE A 366 -16.00 -10.37 17.50
C ILE A 366 -15.67 -11.69 16.78
N GLY A 367 -14.47 -12.18 16.95
CA GLY A 367 -14.02 -13.44 16.33
C GLY A 367 -12.63 -13.87 16.82
N GLY A 368 -12.03 -14.85 16.13
CA GLY A 368 -10.68 -15.38 16.44
C GLY A 368 -10.57 -16.90 16.31
N GLY A 369 -11.59 -17.56 15.72
CA GLY A 369 -11.61 -18.98 15.46
C GLY A 369 -11.40 -19.36 13.99
N GLY A 370 -11.75 -20.60 13.63
CA GLY A 370 -11.85 -21.04 12.24
C GLY A 370 -13.13 -20.47 11.58
N THR A 371 -13.25 -20.54 10.25
CA THR A 371 -14.37 -19.95 9.52
C THR A 371 -15.28 -21.02 8.92
N ASP A 372 -16.61 -20.86 9.08
CA ASP A 372 -17.64 -21.59 8.33
C ASP A 372 -18.58 -20.58 7.64
N MET A 373 -18.32 -20.31 6.38
CA MET A 373 -19.09 -19.36 5.60
C MET A 373 -20.50 -19.90 5.27
N GLY A 374 -20.67 -21.23 5.26
CA GLY A 374 -21.98 -21.86 5.13
C GLY A 374 -22.92 -21.49 6.26
N ALA A 375 -22.43 -21.54 7.50
CA ALA A 375 -23.20 -21.11 8.68
C ALA A 375 -23.59 -19.62 8.62
N GLY A 376 -22.68 -18.77 8.12
CA GLY A 376 -22.94 -17.35 7.91
C GLY A 376 -24.06 -17.10 6.89
N LEU A 377 -23.99 -17.72 5.72
CA LEU A 377 -25.00 -17.59 4.67
C LEU A 377 -26.35 -18.18 5.08
N ASP A 378 -26.38 -19.28 5.82
CA ASP A 378 -27.57 -19.85 6.41
C ASP A 378 -28.24 -18.90 7.41
N ALA A 379 -27.47 -18.25 8.25
CA ALA A 379 -27.98 -17.25 9.18
C ALA A 379 -28.59 -16.05 8.45
N VAL A 380 -27.95 -15.56 7.38
CA VAL A 380 -28.51 -14.53 6.51
C VAL A 380 -29.85 -14.96 5.93
N GLY A 381 -29.97 -16.21 5.51
CA GLY A 381 -31.23 -16.78 4.98
C GLY A 381 -32.42 -16.79 5.96
N ARG A 382 -32.12 -16.79 7.27
CA ARG A 382 -33.11 -16.75 8.36
C ARG A 382 -33.52 -15.34 8.76
N LEU A 383 -32.79 -14.30 8.32
CA LEU A 383 -33.11 -12.92 8.64
C LEU A 383 -34.50 -12.50 8.11
N ARG A 384 -35.16 -11.61 8.84
CA ARG A 384 -36.46 -11.02 8.44
C ARG A 384 -36.40 -9.49 8.61
N PRO A 385 -36.72 -8.66 7.59
CA PRO A 385 -36.92 -9.08 6.19
C PRO A 385 -35.68 -9.75 5.62
N ARG A 386 -35.86 -10.58 4.60
CA ARG A 386 -34.77 -11.32 3.98
C ARG A 386 -33.94 -10.40 3.11
N PRO A 387 -32.61 -10.40 3.25
CA PRO A 387 -31.74 -9.61 2.39
C PRO A 387 -31.84 -10.07 0.93
N SER A 388 -31.76 -9.10 0.02
CA SER A 388 -31.70 -9.35 -1.42
C SER A 388 -30.28 -9.45 -1.96
N VAL A 389 -29.35 -8.80 -1.27
CA VAL A 389 -27.93 -8.81 -1.59
C VAL A 389 -27.13 -9.17 -0.34
N VAL A 390 -26.17 -10.03 -0.51
CA VAL A 390 -25.21 -10.42 0.54
C VAL A 390 -23.81 -10.10 0.07
N VAL A 391 -23.09 -9.30 0.82
CA VAL A 391 -21.67 -9.02 0.62
C VAL A 391 -20.89 -9.84 1.63
N VAL A 392 -19.97 -10.66 1.17
CA VAL A 392 -19.12 -11.50 2.02
C VAL A 392 -17.69 -10.96 1.96
N LEU A 393 -17.09 -10.68 3.10
CA LEU A 393 -15.70 -10.28 3.25
C LEU A 393 -14.91 -11.45 3.82
N THR A 394 -13.93 -11.96 3.08
CA THR A 394 -13.12 -13.12 3.48
C THR A 394 -11.79 -13.14 2.73
N ASP A 395 -10.78 -13.77 3.30
CA ASP A 395 -9.52 -14.10 2.61
C ASP A 395 -9.63 -15.40 1.77
N GLY A 396 -10.79 -16.05 1.79
CA GLY A 396 -11.07 -17.27 1.03
C GLY A 396 -10.59 -18.55 1.68
N LEU A 397 -10.07 -18.52 2.90
CA LEU A 397 -9.65 -19.73 3.64
C LEU A 397 -10.84 -20.39 4.36
N THR A 398 -11.95 -20.56 3.66
CA THR A 398 -13.20 -21.09 4.22
C THR A 398 -13.91 -22.02 3.25
N PRO A 399 -14.57 -23.08 3.74
CA PRO A 399 -15.44 -23.89 2.92
C PRO A 399 -16.70 -23.12 2.51
N TRP A 400 -17.18 -23.39 1.30
CA TRP A 400 -18.38 -22.76 0.73
C TRP A 400 -19.50 -23.79 0.54
N PRO A 401 -20.77 -23.38 0.66
CA PRO A 401 -21.87 -24.26 0.31
C PRO A 401 -21.87 -24.54 -1.21
N GLU A 402 -22.25 -25.76 -1.58
CA GLU A 402 -22.30 -26.19 -2.98
C GLU A 402 -23.32 -25.40 -3.82
N GLN A 403 -24.37 -24.90 -3.20
CA GLN A 403 -25.46 -24.19 -3.88
C GLN A 403 -25.62 -22.77 -3.35
N PRO A 404 -25.99 -21.81 -4.22
CA PRO A 404 -26.25 -20.44 -3.80
C PRO A 404 -27.47 -20.39 -2.84
N PRO A 405 -27.43 -19.46 -1.87
CA PRO A 405 -28.62 -19.24 -1.03
C PRO A 405 -29.76 -18.71 -1.87
N LYS A 406 -30.93 -19.37 -1.75
CA LYS A 406 -32.10 -19.07 -2.59
C LYS A 406 -32.57 -17.62 -2.45
N GLY A 407 -32.76 -16.94 -3.57
CA GLY A 407 -33.39 -15.61 -3.63
C GLY A 407 -32.51 -14.47 -3.10
N MET A 408 -31.23 -14.68 -3.04
CA MET A 408 -30.22 -13.67 -2.67
C MET A 408 -29.09 -13.64 -3.72
N GLU A 409 -28.64 -12.45 -4.07
CA GLU A 409 -27.41 -12.27 -4.85
C GLU A 409 -26.22 -12.17 -3.89
N VAL A 410 -25.20 -12.99 -4.12
CA VAL A 410 -24.02 -13.02 -3.26
C VAL A 410 -22.82 -12.43 -3.99
N VAL A 411 -22.20 -11.44 -3.37
CA VAL A 411 -20.95 -10.81 -3.84
C VAL A 411 -19.87 -11.14 -2.83
N VAL A 412 -18.84 -11.84 -3.25
CA VAL A 412 -17.69 -12.20 -2.41
C VAL A 412 -16.56 -11.21 -2.67
N CYS A 413 -16.20 -10.45 -1.67
CA CYS A 413 -15.04 -9.59 -1.66
C CYS A 413 -13.86 -10.38 -1.09
N MET A 414 -12.97 -10.83 -1.99
CA MET A 414 -11.75 -11.55 -1.64
C MET A 414 -10.69 -10.55 -1.25
N VAL A 415 -10.32 -10.57 0.02
CA VAL A 415 -9.28 -9.71 0.58
C VAL A 415 -7.93 -10.38 0.40
N THR A 416 -7.04 -9.73 -0.34
CA THR A 416 -5.68 -10.24 -0.50
C THR A 416 -4.88 -9.90 0.75
N SER A 417 -4.70 -10.85 1.65
CA SER A 417 -3.82 -10.70 2.80
C SER A 417 -2.36 -10.92 2.39
N ALA A 418 -1.49 -9.98 2.72
CA ALA A 418 -0.03 -10.13 2.56
C ALA A 418 0.55 -11.28 3.41
N ALA A 419 -0.24 -11.79 4.37
CA ALA A 419 0.14 -12.88 5.27
C ALA A 419 0.02 -14.28 4.63
N LEU A 420 -0.57 -14.43 3.44
CA LEU A 420 -0.60 -15.69 2.71
C LEU A 420 0.78 -16.00 2.14
N GLY A 421 1.67 -16.45 2.99
CA GLY A 421 2.94 -17.08 2.63
C GLY A 421 2.69 -18.20 1.62
N ARG A 422 3.51 -18.20 0.56
CA ARG A 422 3.53 -19.13 -0.57
C ARG A 422 3.32 -20.58 -0.13
N GLY A 423 2.12 -21.13 -0.25
CA GLY A 423 1.88 -22.56 -0.03
C GLY A 423 0.43 -23.00 0.09
N GLY A 424 -0.48 -22.16 0.52
CA GLY A 424 -1.90 -22.47 0.57
C GLY A 424 -2.58 -22.03 -0.74
N ARG A 425 -3.13 -22.97 -1.51
CA ARG A 425 -4.11 -22.59 -2.54
C ARG A 425 -5.28 -21.93 -1.82
N PRO A 426 -5.63 -20.67 -2.13
CA PRO A 426 -6.87 -20.11 -1.62
C PRO A 426 -8.00 -21.03 -2.10
N TRP A 427 -8.93 -21.34 -1.23
CA TRP A 427 -10.16 -22.01 -1.65
C TRP A 427 -10.80 -21.09 -2.69
N ALA A 428 -11.02 -21.61 -3.90
CA ALA A 428 -11.64 -20.80 -4.93
C ALA A 428 -13.01 -20.36 -4.44
N ALA A 429 -13.35 -19.10 -4.64
CA ALA A 429 -14.70 -18.63 -4.39
C ALA A 429 -15.69 -19.50 -5.17
N PRO A 430 -16.93 -19.72 -4.65
CA PRO A 430 -17.84 -20.63 -5.29
C PRO A 430 -18.26 -20.10 -6.67
N PRO A 431 -18.39 -20.96 -7.68
CA PRO A 431 -18.65 -20.54 -9.07
C PRO A 431 -20.01 -19.84 -9.26
N TRP A 432 -20.92 -19.97 -8.29
CA TRP A 432 -22.22 -19.32 -8.29
C TRP A 432 -22.17 -17.89 -7.70
N ALA A 433 -21.11 -17.50 -7.02
CA ALA A 433 -20.95 -16.15 -6.45
C ALA A 433 -20.24 -15.20 -7.43
N ARG A 434 -20.52 -13.92 -7.29
CA ARG A 434 -19.76 -12.88 -7.96
C ARG A 434 -18.57 -12.51 -7.12
N VAL A 435 -17.39 -12.57 -7.71
CA VAL A 435 -16.15 -12.32 -6.99
C VAL A 435 -15.62 -10.94 -7.33
N VAL A 436 -15.24 -10.22 -6.31
CA VAL A 436 -14.55 -8.92 -6.39
C VAL A 436 -13.26 -9.04 -5.58
N HIS A 437 -12.12 -8.83 -6.21
CA HIS A 437 -10.85 -8.82 -5.50
C HIS A 437 -10.63 -7.43 -4.90
N VAL A 438 -10.30 -7.41 -3.62
CA VAL A 438 -10.06 -6.20 -2.84
C VAL A 438 -8.59 -6.21 -2.46
N ASP A 439 -7.85 -5.25 -2.97
CA ASP A 439 -6.48 -4.99 -2.52
C ASP A 439 -6.56 -4.31 -1.15
N GLY A 440 -6.02 -4.97 -0.12
CA GLY A 440 -5.96 -4.48 1.24
C GLY A 440 -4.86 -3.46 1.46
#